data_494df3d8c82a3297d099a8f7a413cd60
#
_entry.id   494df3d8c82a3297d099a8f7a413cd60
#
_cell.length_a   1.000
_cell.length_b   1.000
_cell.length_c   1.000
_cell.angle_alpha   90.00
_cell.angle_beta   90.00
_cell.angle_gamma   90.00
#
_symmetry.space_group_name_H-M   'P 1'
#
loop_
_entity.id
_entity.type
_entity.pdbx_description
1 polymer ?
#
loop_
_entity_poly.entity_id
_entity_poly.type
_entity_poly.pdbx_seq_one_letter_code
_entity_poly.pdbx_strand_id
1 'polypeptide(L)'
;MCGIVGYVGQQEAAPILLDGLRRLEYRGYDSAGIAVCGDGQLRVKKSRGRLQVLSDLTHDGADLPGHLGIGHTRWATHGEPNDINAHPHVSQSGRIAVVHNGIIENYAELKEQLLHKGYSFRSETDTEVVTQLLDYYYADCGDIFEAMIRMLHAVDGAYALGIICADYPDRLLCARKDAPLLLGFGEGENMIASDVTAIIRHTRDIAYLDDGELAILSAKGIRVYDSQMRPIEKEHRHVDWDVAAAEKGGYEHFMLKEIHEQPRAIREATAARIQGGQVVLRDLNMTDQQIRDINKIFIVACGSSYHVGMVGKYNLERMLRRSVEVCLASEFRYSDPIVGKGDLIIVISQSGETLDTMAALREAKRRGAHILSIVNVVGSSIARESHTVLYTWAGPEIAVATTKAYSTQMAVLNLLGLYFSQVMGTLDHAVYSAMVRGIEKLPEQMERILEQAEHIHDIAKRCADREDVFFIGRNLDYALSLEGSLKLKEISYIHSEAYASGELKHGTISLIEDGTLVIALGTYTPLFDKAMSNVVEVQARGAQVLALTTESHAGEMGKRVPMLMTIPDTEEMLLPQLGVVPLQLLSYYIALERGCDIDKPRNLAKSVTVE
;
A
#
# COMPACT_ATOMS: atom_id res chain seq x y z
N MET A 1 -5.63 6.36 4.94
CA MET A 1 -5.94 5.29 5.93
C MET A 1 -5.50 5.75 7.31
N CYS A 2 -6.27 5.44 8.35
CA CYS A 2 -5.95 5.84 9.73
C CYS A 2 -5.00 4.85 10.42
N GLY A 3 -4.32 5.29 11.49
CA GLY A 3 -3.49 4.45 12.34
C GLY A 3 -4.10 4.28 13.73
N ILE A 4 -4.18 3.04 14.21
CA ILE A 4 -4.60 2.71 15.58
C ILE A 4 -3.43 2.13 16.35
N VAL A 5 -3.27 2.59 17.59
CA VAL A 5 -2.41 1.97 18.61
C VAL A 5 -3.19 1.93 19.93
N GLY A 6 -3.13 0.81 20.63
CA GLY A 6 -3.64 0.69 21.98
C GLY A 6 -2.64 -0.04 22.86
N TYR A 7 -2.59 0.33 24.11
CA TYR A 7 -1.65 -0.19 25.09
C TYR A 7 -2.35 -0.47 26.43
N VAL A 8 -1.99 -1.57 27.05
CA VAL A 8 -2.31 -1.90 28.45
C VAL A 8 -1.11 -2.60 29.08
N GLY A 9 -0.55 -2.05 30.15
CA GLY A 9 0.67 -2.60 30.74
C GLY A 9 1.08 -1.96 32.04
N GLN A 10 2.37 -1.93 32.31
CA GLN A 10 2.96 -1.36 33.53
C GLN A 10 3.63 0.00 33.31
N GLN A 11 3.86 0.38 32.04
CA GLN A 11 4.51 1.64 31.68
C GLN A 11 3.44 2.73 31.44
N GLU A 12 3.88 4.00 31.40
CA GLU A 12 3.01 5.11 31.00
C GLU A 12 2.56 4.93 29.56
N ALA A 13 1.25 4.92 29.33
CA ALA A 13 0.66 4.62 28.01
C ALA A 13 0.91 5.73 26.99
N ALA A 14 0.84 7.01 27.39
CA ALA A 14 0.88 8.13 26.43
C ALA A 14 2.17 8.19 25.58
N PRO A 15 3.40 8.06 26.15
CA PRO A 15 4.63 8.04 25.34
C PRO A 15 4.68 6.87 24.36
N ILE A 16 4.19 5.69 24.76
CA ILE A 16 4.12 4.48 23.92
C ILE A 16 3.16 4.70 22.76
N LEU A 17 1.99 5.25 23.02
CA LEU A 17 1.00 5.58 21.99
C LEU A 17 1.57 6.59 20.99
N LEU A 18 2.23 7.64 21.46
CA LEU A 18 2.84 8.65 20.58
C LEU A 18 3.97 8.07 19.72
N ASP A 19 4.83 7.20 20.27
CA ASP A 19 5.88 6.53 19.47
C ASP A 19 5.24 5.62 18.40
N GLY A 20 4.25 4.82 18.76
CA GLY A 20 3.53 3.97 17.82
C GLY A 20 2.80 4.76 16.74
N LEU A 21 2.11 5.86 17.09
CA LEU A 21 1.44 6.72 16.13
C LEU A 21 2.42 7.45 15.19
N ARG A 22 3.61 7.83 15.66
CA ARG A 22 4.66 8.42 14.84
C ARG A 22 5.07 7.48 13.70
N ARG A 23 5.09 6.18 13.97
CA ARG A 23 5.37 5.13 13.00
C ARG A 23 4.20 4.83 12.07
N LEU A 24 2.98 5.24 12.42
CA LEU A 24 1.77 5.10 11.58
C LEU A 24 1.40 6.39 10.85
N GLU A 25 2.13 7.49 11.04
CA GLU A 25 1.78 8.80 10.45
C GLU A 25 1.73 8.75 8.91
N TYR A 26 2.47 7.84 8.27
CA TYR A 26 2.38 7.61 6.83
C TYR A 26 1.00 7.10 6.37
N ARG A 27 0.18 6.59 7.30
CA ARG A 27 -1.18 6.12 7.03
C ARG A 27 -2.22 7.24 7.12
N GLY A 28 -2.00 8.25 7.97
CA GLY A 28 -2.91 9.38 8.15
C GLY A 28 -2.24 10.48 8.98
N TYR A 29 -2.42 11.72 8.58
CA TYR A 29 -1.74 12.88 9.16
C TYR A 29 -2.61 14.16 9.23
N ASP A 30 -3.92 14.03 9.00
CA ASP A 30 -4.86 15.17 9.01
C ASP A 30 -5.21 15.63 10.42
N SER A 31 -5.27 14.69 11.33
CA SER A 31 -5.44 14.94 12.77
C SER A 31 -4.95 13.73 13.56
N ALA A 32 -4.63 13.94 14.83
CA ALA A 32 -4.23 12.89 15.74
C ALA A 32 -4.86 13.11 17.13
N GLY A 33 -4.94 12.02 17.91
CA GLY A 33 -5.36 12.11 19.31
C GLY A 33 -5.10 10.84 20.08
N ILE A 34 -5.02 11.00 21.39
CA ILE A 34 -4.86 9.93 22.37
C ILE A 34 -5.86 10.07 23.51
N ALA A 35 -6.30 8.94 24.04
CA ALA A 35 -7.05 8.84 25.27
C ALA A 35 -6.32 7.89 26.23
N VAL A 36 -6.11 8.33 27.46
CA VAL A 36 -5.45 7.56 28.52
C VAL A 36 -6.37 7.46 29.72
N CYS A 37 -6.46 6.27 30.29
CA CYS A 37 -7.17 6.01 31.55
C CYS A 37 -6.17 6.02 32.70
N GLY A 38 -6.34 6.95 33.62
CA GLY A 38 -5.58 7.06 34.86
C GLY A 38 -6.49 7.51 36.01
N ASP A 39 -6.29 6.93 37.19
CA ASP A 39 -7.11 7.21 38.41
C ASP A 39 -8.62 7.10 38.19
N GLY A 40 -9.07 6.16 37.37
CA GLY A 40 -10.49 5.95 37.04
C GLY A 40 -11.11 7.06 36.18
N GLN A 41 -10.30 7.87 35.51
CA GLN A 41 -10.74 8.95 34.62
C GLN A 41 -10.10 8.85 33.23
N LEU A 42 -10.87 9.20 32.22
CA LEU A 42 -10.37 9.34 30.86
C LEU A 42 -9.85 10.75 30.63
N ARG A 43 -8.60 10.85 30.17
CA ARG A 43 -7.97 12.09 29.73
C ARG A 43 -7.74 12.00 28.23
N VAL A 44 -8.31 12.95 27.47
CA VAL A 44 -8.25 12.93 26.00
C VAL A 44 -7.62 14.22 25.49
N LYS A 45 -6.69 14.07 24.58
CA LYS A 45 -6.08 15.19 23.83
C LYS A 45 -6.13 14.88 22.34
N LYS A 46 -6.54 15.86 21.57
CA LYS A 46 -6.69 15.77 20.11
C LYS A 46 -6.19 17.05 19.47
N SER A 47 -5.65 16.92 18.26
CA SER A 47 -5.22 18.09 17.48
C SER A 47 -5.41 17.84 15.99
N ARG A 48 -5.77 18.90 15.28
CA ARG A 48 -5.66 18.96 13.82
C ARG A 48 -4.19 19.00 13.43
N GLY A 49 -3.85 18.40 12.28
CA GLY A 49 -2.50 18.40 11.70
C GLY A 49 -1.68 17.21 12.12
N ARG A 50 -0.38 17.32 11.90
CA ARG A 50 0.59 16.23 12.14
C ARG A 50 0.71 15.87 13.61
N LEU A 51 1.16 14.66 13.87
CA LEU A 51 1.35 14.12 15.22
C LEU A 51 2.26 14.99 16.10
N GLN A 52 3.21 15.73 15.50
CA GLN A 52 4.08 16.65 16.25
C GLN A 52 3.27 17.67 17.04
N VAL A 53 2.17 18.19 16.49
CA VAL A 53 1.30 19.15 17.20
C VAL A 53 0.71 18.51 18.47
N LEU A 54 0.28 17.26 18.39
CA LEU A 54 -0.23 16.53 19.56
C LEU A 54 0.88 16.22 20.57
N SER A 55 2.07 15.84 20.08
CA SER A 55 3.25 15.59 20.93
C SER A 55 3.62 16.83 21.75
N ASP A 56 3.70 17.99 21.09
CA ASP A 56 3.97 19.27 21.75
C ASP A 56 2.86 19.66 22.73
N LEU A 57 1.57 19.47 22.37
CA LEU A 57 0.39 19.77 23.21
C LEU A 57 0.34 18.92 24.49
N THR A 58 0.98 17.76 24.48
CA THR A 58 0.98 16.80 25.60
C THR A 58 2.34 16.69 26.30
N HIS A 59 3.32 17.54 25.93
CA HIS A 59 4.70 17.45 26.38
C HIS A 59 5.24 16.00 26.26
N ASP A 60 5.16 15.44 25.02
CA ASP A 60 5.49 14.05 24.70
C ASP A 60 4.76 13.01 25.58
N GLY A 61 3.52 13.33 25.99
CA GLY A 61 2.66 12.46 26.79
C GLY A 61 2.78 12.64 28.30
N ALA A 62 3.70 13.47 28.80
CA ALA A 62 3.91 13.67 30.24
C ALA A 62 2.68 14.20 30.98
N ASP A 63 1.80 14.92 30.32
CA ASP A 63 0.57 15.48 30.91
C ASP A 63 -0.59 14.46 31.01
N LEU A 64 -0.39 13.24 30.55
CA LEU A 64 -1.43 12.20 30.48
C LEU A 64 -0.99 10.91 31.19
N PRO A 65 -0.88 10.93 32.54
CA PRO A 65 -0.48 9.74 33.29
C PRO A 65 -1.54 8.65 33.22
N GLY A 66 -1.10 7.39 33.13
CA GLY A 66 -1.92 6.19 33.13
C GLY A 66 -1.34 5.04 32.34
N HIS A 67 -1.78 3.83 32.62
CA HIS A 67 -1.22 2.58 32.10
C HIS A 67 -2.10 1.88 31.05
N LEU A 68 -3.23 2.48 30.72
CA LEU A 68 -4.16 2.03 29.69
C LEU A 68 -4.47 3.19 28.77
N GLY A 69 -4.35 2.98 27.44
CA GLY A 69 -4.70 4.04 26.50
C GLY A 69 -4.87 3.55 25.07
N ILE A 70 -5.49 4.42 24.27
CA ILE A 70 -5.68 4.26 22.83
C ILE A 70 -5.28 5.54 22.10
N GLY A 71 -4.77 5.39 20.91
CA GLY A 71 -4.35 6.50 20.07
C GLY A 71 -4.68 6.28 18.61
N HIS A 72 -4.78 7.39 17.88
CA HIS A 72 -5.22 7.39 16.51
C HIS A 72 -4.54 8.51 15.70
N THR A 73 -4.15 8.19 14.45
CA THR A 73 -3.86 9.18 13.41
C THR A 73 -4.91 9.06 12.32
N ARG A 74 -5.56 10.18 11.98
CA ARG A 74 -6.72 10.20 11.10
C ARG A 74 -6.35 10.62 9.68
N TRP A 75 -6.94 9.90 8.73
CA TRP A 75 -7.19 10.32 7.36
C TRP A 75 -8.69 10.58 7.22
N ALA A 76 -9.08 11.81 6.95
CA ALA A 76 -10.49 12.21 6.97
C ALA A 76 -11.28 11.57 5.82
N THR A 77 -12.35 10.85 6.16
CA THR A 77 -13.36 10.31 5.23
C THR A 77 -14.70 11.01 5.43
N HIS A 78 -15.12 11.19 6.70
CA HIS A 78 -16.35 11.84 7.09
C HIS A 78 -16.05 13.03 8.02
N GLY A 79 -16.49 14.23 7.67
CA GLY A 79 -16.24 15.47 8.40
C GLY A 79 -14.83 16.04 8.21
N GLU A 80 -14.73 17.36 8.25
CA GLU A 80 -13.47 18.09 8.05
C GLU A 80 -12.37 17.70 9.06
N PRO A 81 -11.08 17.80 8.67
CA PRO A 81 -9.97 17.68 9.61
C PRO A 81 -9.99 18.84 10.64
N ASN A 82 -10.42 18.55 11.85
CA ASN A 82 -10.44 19.46 12.99
C ASN A 82 -10.34 18.68 14.30
N ASP A 83 -10.17 19.38 15.43
CA ASP A 83 -10.02 18.77 16.74
C ASP A 83 -11.28 18.02 17.21
N ILE A 84 -12.46 18.43 16.75
CA ILE A 84 -13.73 17.80 17.13
C ILE A 84 -13.88 16.45 16.44
N ASN A 85 -13.59 16.42 15.13
CA ASN A 85 -13.70 15.21 14.31
C ASN A 85 -12.51 14.26 14.44
N ALA A 86 -11.42 14.68 15.12
CA ALA A 86 -10.29 13.80 15.42
C ALA A 86 -10.71 12.70 16.43
N HIS A 87 -10.11 11.50 16.30
CA HIS A 87 -10.26 10.43 17.28
C HIS A 87 -9.24 10.59 18.41
N PRO A 88 -9.49 10.01 19.61
CA PRO A 88 -10.65 9.20 20.02
C PRO A 88 -11.93 10.03 20.21
N HIS A 89 -13.11 9.38 20.00
CA HIS A 89 -14.41 9.92 20.43
C HIS A 89 -14.74 9.46 21.83
N VAL A 90 -15.40 10.34 22.60
CA VAL A 90 -15.78 10.07 23.99
C VAL A 90 -17.31 10.01 24.10
N SER A 91 -17.80 9.05 24.84
CA SER A 91 -19.24 8.87 25.10
C SER A 91 -19.85 10.06 25.86
N GLN A 92 -21.17 10.20 25.79
CA GLN A 92 -21.89 11.24 26.50
C GLN A 92 -21.70 11.15 28.02
N SER A 93 -21.59 9.93 28.57
CA SER A 93 -21.29 9.69 29.98
C SER A 93 -19.87 10.09 30.40
N GLY A 94 -18.94 10.28 29.40
CA GLY A 94 -17.53 10.54 29.65
C GLY A 94 -16.72 9.31 30.10
N ARG A 95 -17.31 8.12 30.10
CA ARG A 95 -16.68 6.89 30.63
C ARG A 95 -16.01 6.04 29.57
N ILE A 96 -16.37 6.17 28.30
CA ILE A 96 -15.92 5.31 27.22
C ILE A 96 -15.22 6.18 26.18
N ALA A 97 -14.06 5.71 25.69
CA ALA A 97 -13.37 6.30 24.54
C ALA A 97 -13.16 5.23 23.47
N VAL A 98 -13.35 5.62 22.20
CA VAL A 98 -13.25 4.73 21.04
C VAL A 98 -12.40 5.35 19.95
N VAL A 99 -11.52 4.54 19.35
CA VAL A 99 -10.84 4.81 18.07
C VAL A 99 -11.35 3.81 17.03
N HIS A 100 -11.44 4.25 15.77
CA HIS A 100 -12.02 3.47 14.70
C HIS A 100 -11.27 3.72 13.37
N ASN A 101 -10.97 2.63 12.67
CA ASN A 101 -10.63 2.62 11.26
C ASN A 101 -11.73 1.87 10.51
N GLY A 102 -12.23 2.45 9.43
CA GLY A 102 -13.30 1.89 8.61
C GLY A 102 -14.41 2.89 8.33
N ILE A 103 -15.56 2.39 7.93
CA ILE A 103 -16.79 3.16 7.69
C ILE A 103 -17.97 2.38 8.26
N ILE A 104 -18.80 3.02 9.05
CA ILE A 104 -20.07 2.48 9.53
C ILE A 104 -21.18 2.92 8.57
N GLU A 105 -21.65 2.02 7.74
CA GLU A 105 -22.57 2.32 6.64
C GLU A 105 -23.95 2.77 7.13
N ASN A 106 -24.46 2.17 8.20
CA ASN A 106 -25.76 2.48 8.79
C ASN A 106 -25.71 3.58 9.87
N TYR A 107 -24.61 4.39 9.91
CA TYR A 107 -24.41 5.41 10.94
C TYR A 107 -25.54 6.44 11.02
N ALA A 108 -26.12 6.83 9.89
CA ALA A 108 -27.16 7.85 9.83
C ALA A 108 -28.44 7.38 10.56
N GLU A 109 -28.87 6.15 10.33
CA GLU A 109 -30.02 5.53 10.99
C GLU A 109 -29.79 5.39 12.49
N LEU A 110 -28.62 4.86 12.88
CA LEU A 110 -28.24 4.70 14.30
C LEU A 110 -28.16 6.05 15.02
N LYS A 111 -27.66 7.09 14.36
CA LYS A 111 -27.61 8.46 14.90
C LYS A 111 -29.01 9.00 15.19
N GLU A 112 -29.94 8.85 14.25
CA GLU A 112 -31.33 9.25 14.43
C GLU A 112 -31.98 8.55 15.63
N GLN A 113 -31.80 7.24 15.74
CA GLN A 113 -32.29 6.44 16.87
C GLN A 113 -31.74 6.92 18.22
N LEU A 114 -30.44 7.25 18.28
CA LEU A 114 -29.78 7.72 19.50
C LEU A 114 -30.21 9.15 19.88
N LEU A 115 -30.43 10.03 18.88
CA LEU A 115 -31.01 11.36 19.11
C LEU A 115 -32.40 11.27 19.78
N HIS A 116 -33.27 10.36 19.33
CA HIS A 116 -34.57 10.08 19.97
C HIS A 116 -34.45 9.54 21.41
N LYS A 117 -33.32 8.93 21.74
CA LYS A 117 -33.01 8.44 23.08
C LYS A 117 -32.32 9.48 23.98
N GLY A 118 -32.14 10.71 23.50
CA GLY A 118 -31.57 11.83 24.26
C GLY A 118 -30.04 11.92 24.19
N TYR A 119 -29.40 11.20 23.28
CA TYR A 119 -27.96 11.36 23.02
C TYR A 119 -27.70 12.59 22.14
N SER A 120 -26.57 13.24 22.36
CA SER A 120 -26.11 14.39 21.60
C SER A 120 -24.82 14.04 20.86
N PHE A 121 -24.61 14.67 19.70
CA PHE A 121 -23.44 14.47 18.85
C PHE A 121 -22.68 15.77 18.69
N ARG A 122 -21.36 15.71 18.79
CA ARG A 122 -20.47 16.87 18.65
C ARG A 122 -19.73 16.87 17.32
N SER A 123 -19.46 15.67 16.77
CA SER A 123 -18.73 15.50 15.53
C SER A 123 -19.62 15.13 14.36
N GLU A 124 -19.04 15.22 13.17
CA GLU A 124 -19.65 14.79 11.91
C GLU A 124 -19.26 13.38 11.51
N THR A 125 -18.52 12.65 12.40
CA THR A 125 -18.00 11.34 12.09
C THR A 125 -19.00 10.23 12.38
N ASP A 126 -18.93 9.16 11.60
CA ASP A 126 -19.62 7.90 11.83
C ASP A 126 -19.18 7.22 13.13
N THR A 127 -17.92 7.38 13.54
CA THR A 127 -17.34 6.80 14.75
C THR A 127 -17.98 7.30 16.04
N GLU A 128 -18.41 8.55 16.11
CA GLU A 128 -19.09 9.02 17.31
C GLU A 128 -20.39 8.24 17.56
N VAL A 129 -21.05 7.79 16.48
CA VAL A 129 -22.26 6.97 16.59
C VAL A 129 -21.97 5.64 17.29
N VAL A 130 -20.86 4.97 16.94
CA VAL A 130 -20.39 3.75 17.60
C VAL A 130 -20.15 4.00 19.10
N THR A 131 -19.51 5.12 19.40
CA THR A 131 -19.19 5.49 20.79
C THR A 131 -20.44 5.73 21.63
N GLN A 132 -21.42 6.46 21.08
CA GLN A 132 -22.68 6.74 21.79
C GLN A 132 -23.57 5.48 21.88
N LEU A 133 -23.57 4.62 20.86
CA LEU A 133 -24.30 3.36 20.88
C LEU A 133 -23.76 2.40 21.94
N LEU A 134 -22.44 2.35 22.07
CA LEU A 134 -21.78 1.56 23.12
C LEU A 134 -22.16 2.08 24.52
N ASP A 135 -22.16 3.40 24.72
CA ASP A 135 -22.58 4.03 25.98
C ASP A 135 -24.05 3.71 26.32
N TYR A 136 -24.91 3.74 25.29
CA TYR A 136 -26.34 3.38 25.47
C TYR A 136 -26.53 1.94 25.97
N TYR A 137 -25.85 0.97 25.31
CA TYR A 137 -25.94 -0.42 25.76
C TYR A 137 -25.25 -0.65 27.11
N TYR A 138 -24.14 0.06 27.36
CA TYR A 138 -23.44 -0.03 28.64
C TYR A 138 -24.31 0.50 29.82
N ALA A 139 -25.04 1.58 29.60
CA ALA A 139 -25.98 2.10 30.60
C ALA A 139 -27.13 1.13 30.90
N ASP A 140 -27.54 0.30 29.94
CA ASP A 140 -28.59 -0.70 30.07
C ASP A 140 -28.10 -1.98 30.79
N CYS A 141 -26.93 -2.53 30.41
CA CYS A 141 -26.49 -3.84 30.91
C CYS A 141 -25.43 -3.78 32.03
N GLY A 142 -24.70 -2.67 32.18
CA GLY A 142 -23.66 -2.51 33.20
C GLY A 142 -22.37 -3.31 32.95
N ASP A 143 -22.25 -4.01 31.81
CA ASP A 143 -21.07 -4.78 31.41
C ASP A 143 -20.56 -4.28 30.06
N ILE A 144 -19.31 -3.79 30.01
CA ILE A 144 -18.73 -3.18 28.81
C ILE A 144 -18.54 -4.20 27.69
N PHE A 145 -18.26 -5.46 28.02
CA PHE A 145 -18.08 -6.52 27.04
C PHE A 145 -19.42 -6.92 26.40
N GLU A 146 -20.45 -7.10 27.18
CA GLU A 146 -21.81 -7.35 26.71
C GLU A 146 -22.31 -6.17 25.85
N ALA A 147 -22.09 -4.94 26.33
CA ALA A 147 -22.44 -3.73 25.58
C ALA A 147 -21.73 -3.68 24.22
N MET A 148 -20.44 -4.06 24.15
CA MET A 148 -19.68 -4.13 22.90
C MET A 148 -20.28 -5.17 21.94
N ILE A 149 -20.65 -6.35 22.43
CA ILE A 149 -21.29 -7.39 21.61
C ILE A 149 -22.61 -6.88 21.00
N ARG A 150 -23.45 -6.23 21.81
CA ARG A 150 -24.71 -5.64 21.32
C ARG A 150 -24.48 -4.54 20.28
N MET A 151 -23.50 -3.70 20.49
CA MET A 151 -23.09 -2.66 19.55
C MET A 151 -22.62 -3.26 18.24
N LEU A 152 -21.73 -4.30 18.26
CA LEU A 152 -21.22 -4.97 17.07
C LEU A 152 -22.32 -5.65 16.24
N HIS A 153 -23.39 -6.14 16.87
CA HIS A 153 -24.56 -6.69 16.15
C HIS A 153 -25.44 -5.62 15.51
N ALA A 154 -25.36 -4.38 15.94
CA ALA A 154 -26.19 -3.29 15.45
C ALA A 154 -25.51 -2.46 14.35
N VAL A 155 -24.18 -2.53 14.22
CA VAL A 155 -23.44 -1.76 13.22
C VAL A 155 -23.21 -2.57 11.95
N ASP A 156 -23.42 -1.93 10.79
CA ASP A 156 -23.06 -2.45 9.48
C ASP A 156 -21.87 -1.67 8.93
N GLY A 157 -21.00 -2.37 8.19
CA GLY A 157 -19.81 -1.79 7.55
C GLY A 157 -18.50 -2.41 8.02
N ALA A 158 -17.39 -1.75 7.68
CA ALA A 158 -16.03 -2.16 8.01
C ALA A 158 -15.54 -1.45 9.26
N TYR A 159 -14.89 -2.18 10.17
CA TYR A 159 -14.33 -1.58 11.38
C TYR A 159 -13.11 -2.31 11.93
N ALA A 160 -12.15 -1.53 12.44
CA ALA A 160 -11.17 -1.91 13.45
C ALA A 160 -11.35 -0.94 14.62
N LEU A 161 -11.71 -1.47 15.78
CA LEU A 161 -12.07 -0.70 16.98
C LEU A 161 -11.04 -0.92 18.08
N GLY A 162 -10.61 0.17 18.75
CA GLY A 162 -9.96 0.15 20.05
C GLY A 162 -10.82 0.90 21.06
N ILE A 163 -11.12 0.27 22.20
CA ILE A 163 -12.10 0.75 23.18
C ILE A 163 -11.49 0.69 24.58
N ILE A 164 -11.59 1.78 25.33
CA ILE A 164 -11.27 1.83 26.76
C ILE A 164 -12.43 2.39 27.54
N CYS A 165 -12.60 1.88 28.77
CA CYS A 165 -13.66 2.32 29.69
C CYS A 165 -13.05 2.66 31.04
N ALA A 166 -13.42 3.82 31.61
CA ALA A 166 -12.91 4.28 32.90
C ALA A 166 -13.23 3.33 34.07
N ASP A 167 -14.34 2.61 34.00
CA ASP A 167 -14.75 1.64 35.00
C ASP A 167 -13.95 0.32 34.94
N TYR A 168 -13.16 0.12 33.87
CA TYR A 168 -12.28 -1.04 33.62
C TYR A 168 -10.86 -0.59 33.30
N PRO A 169 -10.10 0.02 34.24
CA PRO A 169 -8.83 0.67 34.00
C PRO A 169 -7.67 -0.30 33.65
N ASP A 170 -7.92 -1.60 33.71
CA ASP A 170 -6.99 -2.68 33.42
C ASP A 170 -7.30 -3.43 32.12
N ARG A 171 -8.27 -2.96 31.32
CA ARG A 171 -8.74 -3.67 30.13
C ARG A 171 -8.80 -2.77 28.90
N LEU A 172 -8.18 -3.24 27.83
CA LEU A 172 -8.34 -2.74 26.48
C LEU A 172 -9.20 -3.72 25.68
N LEU A 173 -10.27 -3.23 25.07
CA LEU A 173 -11.12 -4.04 24.21
C LEU A 173 -10.89 -3.67 22.74
N CYS A 174 -11.03 -4.65 21.86
CA CYS A 174 -10.95 -4.41 20.42
C CYS A 174 -11.82 -5.39 19.64
N ALA A 175 -12.22 -4.98 18.44
CA ALA A 175 -12.96 -5.80 17.49
C ALA A 175 -12.56 -5.45 16.06
N ARG A 176 -12.73 -6.42 15.15
CA ARG A 176 -12.36 -6.25 13.74
C ARG A 176 -13.41 -6.83 12.79
N LYS A 177 -13.68 -6.11 11.70
CA LYS A 177 -14.35 -6.57 10.48
C LYS A 177 -13.85 -5.75 9.29
N ASP A 178 -13.29 -6.40 8.28
CA ASP A 178 -12.80 -5.82 7.00
C ASP A 178 -11.69 -4.74 7.10
N ALA A 179 -11.32 -4.28 8.30
CA ALA A 179 -10.23 -3.33 8.52
C ALA A 179 -9.09 -3.97 9.32
N PRO A 180 -7.79 -3.71 9.04
CA PRO A 180 -6.69 -4.40 9.68
C PRO A 180 -6.56 -4.05 11.16
N LEU A 181 -6.42 -5.09 12.00
CA LEU A 181 -6.10 -4.98 13.42
C LEU A 181 -5.33 -6.22 13.88
N LEU A 182 -4.26 -6.01 14.63
CA LEU A 182 -3.44 -7.06 15.20
C LEU A 182 -3.28 -6.89 16.72
N LEU A 183 -2.96 -7.99 17.36
CA LEU A 183 -2.63 -8.10 18.77
C LEU A 183 -1.12 -8.24 18.92
N GLY A 184 -0.52 -7.52 19.87
CA GLY A 184 0.89 -7.64 20.24
C GLY A 184 1.00 -8.21 21.64
N PHE A 185 1.82 -9.26 21.82
CA PHE A 185 2.04 -9.98 23.07
C PHE A 185 3.38 -9.55 23.67
N GLY A 186 3.35 -8.84 24.79
CA GLY A 186 4.54 -8.39 25.51
C GLY A 186 4.64 -9.00 26.92
N GLU A 187 5.77 -8.79 27.57
CA GLU A 187 6.01 -9.23 28.96
C GLU A 187 5.40 -8.21 29.95
N GLY A 188 4.28 -8.54 30.57
CA GLY A 188 3.56 -7.63 31.48
C GLY A 188 2.86 -6.47 30.77
N GLU A 189 2.74 -6.54 29.47
CA GLU A 189 2.04 -5.56 28.63
C GLU A 189 1.48 -6.21 27.37
N ASN A 190 0.38 -5.66 26.85
CA ASN A 190 -0.21 -6.10 25.59
C ASN A 190 -0.70 -4.90 24.79
N MET A 191 -0.75 -5.05 23.48
CA MET A 191 -1.01 -3.96 22.56
C MET A 191 -2.00 -4.36 21.46
N ILE A 192 -2.66 -3.36 20.89
CA ILE A 192 -3.32 -3.47 19.59
C ILE A 192 -2.68 -2.47 18.62
N ALA A 193 -2.65 -2.83 17.35
CA ALA A 193 -2.22 -1.91 16.31
C ALA A 193 -2.89 -2.24 14.96
N SER A 194 -3.06 -1.22 14.14
CA SER A 194 -3.48 -1.40 12.74
C SER A 194 -2.35 -1.84 11.81
N ASP A 195 -1.09 -1.76 12.29
CA ASP A 195 0.10 -2.22 11.58
C ASP A 195 1.21 -2.57 12.57
N VAL A 196 1.99 -3.60 12.26
CA VAL A 196 3.07 -4.10 13.12
C VAL A 196 4.17 -3.07 13.38
N THR A 197 4.40 -2.16 12.43
CA THR A 197 5.43 -1.10 12.57
C THR A 197 5.21 -0.24 13.80
N ALA A 198 3.97 -0.09 14.25
CA ALA A 198 3.63 0.70 15.45
C ALA A 198 4.16 0.10 16.75
N ILE A 199 4.22 -1.23 16.85
CA ILE A 199 4.48 -1.94 18.11
C ILE A 199 5.79 -2.76 18.10
N ILE A 200 6.50 -2.84 16.97
CA ILE A 200 7.66 -3.71 16.77
C ILE A 200 8.83 -3.44 17.75
N ARG A 201 8.88 -2.26 18.37
CA ARG A 201 9.86 -1.94 19.43
C ARG A 201 9.51 -2.55 20.78
N HIS A 202 8.24 -2.83 21.02
CA HIS A 202 7.72 -3.37 22.27
C HIS A 202 7.58 -4.87 22.20
N THR A 203 7.06 -5.39 21.10
CA THR A 203 6.95 -6.82 20.87
C THR A 203 7.03 -7.17 19.39
N ARG A 204 7.61 -8.35 19.11
CA ARG A 204 7.64 -8.99 17.79
C ARG A 204 6.67 -10.16 17.68
N ASP A 205 6.08 -10.56 18.80
CA ASP A 205 5.11 -11.65 18.85
C ASP A 205 3.70 -11.07 18.67
N ILE A 206 3.09 -11.42 17.55
CA ILE A 206 1.81 -10.85 17.13
C ILE A 206 0.81 -11.94 16.75
N ALA A 207 -0.47 -11.57 16.75
CA ALA A 207 -1.52 -12.33 16.09
C ALA A 207 -2.47 -11.39 15.35
N TYR A 208 -2.94 -11.78 14.18
CA TYR A 208 -3.97 -11.03 13.46
C TYR A 208 -5.36 -11.46 13.90
N LEU A 209 -6.24 -10.50 14.14
CA LEU A 209 -7.67 -10.79 14.28
C LEU A 209 -8.26 -11.09 12.90
N ASP A 210 -9.21 -12.02 12.84
CA ASP A 210 -10.03 -12.30 11.67
C ASP A 210 -11.35 -11.53 11.73
N ASP A 211 -12.11 -11.52 10.63
CA ASP A 211 -13.38 -10.78 10.58
C ASP A 211 -14.41 -11.34 11.57
N GLY A 212 -15.01 -10.46 12.34
CA GLY A 212 -15.96 -10.79 13.40
C GLY A 212 -15.33 -11.23 14.71
N GLU A 213 -14.00 -11.26 14.81
CA GLU A 213 -13.32 -11.53 16.07
C GLU A 213 -13.19 -10.27 16.93
N LEU A 214 -13.18 -10.50 18.23
CA LEU A 214 -12.97 -9.48 19.24
C LEU A 214 -12.02 -9.97 20.34
N ALA A 215 -11.33 -9.05 21.02
CA ALA A 215 -10.42 -9.41 22.09
C ALA A 215 -10.51 -8.47 23.31
N ILE A 216 -10.17 -9.04 24.46
CA ILE A 216 -9.95 -8.32 25.72
C ILE A 216 -8.49 -8.51 26.11
N LEU A 217 -7.76 -7.39 26.18
CA LEU A 217 -6.37 -7.36 26.60
C LEU A 217 -6.24 -6.81 28.01
N SER A 218 -5.34 -7.38 28.77
CA SER A 218 -4.87 -6.86 30.07
C SER A 218 -3.35 -7.01 30.14
N ALA A 219 -2.69 -6.42 31.11
CA ALA A 219 -1.25 -6.61 31.34
C ALA A 219 -0.86 -8.10 31.54
N LYS A 220 -1.81 -8.96 31.91
CA LYS A 220 -1.58 -10.38 32.22
C LYS A 220 -1.82 -11.32 31.04
N GLY A 221 -2.46 -10.86 29.97
CA GLY A 221 -2.73 -11.69 28.79
C GLY A 221 -3.91 -11.20 27.97
N ILE A 222 -4.14 -11.90 26.87
CA ILE A 222 -5.17 -11.60 25.87
C ILE A 222 -6.16 -12.76 25.81
N ARG A 223 -7.44 -12.45 25.74
CA ARG A 223 -8.51 -13.40 25.45
C ARG A 223 -9.21 -13.00 24.17
N VAL A 224 -9.26 -13.92 23.21
CA VAL A 224 -9.88 -13.69 21.90
C VAL A 224 -11.16 -14.53 21.78
N TYR A 225 -12.15 -13.97 21.13
CA TYR A 225 -13.46 -14.60 20.89
C TYR A 225 -13.78 -14.53 19.39
N ASP A 226 -14.38 -15.60 18.88
CA ASP A 226 -14.89 -15.65 17.52
C ASP A 226 -16.23 -14.88 17.36
N SER A 227 -16.76 -14.83 16.14
CA SER A 227 -18.04 -14.19 15.81
C SER A 227 -19.26 -14.82 16.56
N GLN A 228 -19.09 -16.00 17.15
CA GLN A 228 -20.11 -16.70 17.97
C GLN A 228 -19.84 -16.55 19.47
N MET A 229 -18.94 -15.65 19.86
CA MET A 229 -18.53 -15.39 21.26
C MET A 229 -17.90 -16.61 21.96
N ARG A 230 -17.33 -17.54 21.22
CA ARG A 230 -16.58 -18.67 21.79
C ARG A 230 -15.12 -18.26 21.96
N PRO A 231 -14.50 -18.56 23.10
CA PRO A 231 -13.07 -18.29 23.27
C PRO A 231 -12.24 -19.13 22.29
N ILE A 232 -11.26 -18.49 21.65
CA ILE A 232 -10.36 -19.13 20.70
C ILE A 232 -8.89 -18.79 21.03
N GLU A 233 -7.99 -19.66 20.64
CA GLU A 233 -6.55 -19.42 20.67
C GLU A 233 -6.10 -18.95 19.29
N LYS A 234 -5.25 -17.94 19.25
CA LYS A 234 -4.66 -17.43 18.00
C LYS A 234 -3.24 -17.97 17.82
N GLU A 235 -2.90 -18.27 16.57
CA GLU A 235 -1.55 -18.57 16.18
C GLU A 235 -0.66 -17.34 16.33
N HIS A 236 0.37 -17.45 17.17
CA HIS A 236 1.36 -16.38 17.34
C HIS A 236 2.36 -16.43 16.18
N ARG A 237 2.70 -15.25 15.68
CA ARG A 237 3.71 -15.08 14.64
C ARG A 237 4.82 -14.18 15.15
N HIS A 238 6.06 -14.63 14.98
CA HIS A 238 7.22 -13.80 15.26
C HIS A 238 7.57 -12.96 14.03
N VAL A 239 7.84 -11.68 14.25
CA VAL A 239 8.21 -10.73 13.18
C VAL A 239 9.74 -10.56 13.19
N ASP A 240 10.41 -11.13 12.20
CA ASP A 240 11.88 -11.11 12.07
C ASP A 240 12.45 -9.82 11.48
N TRP A 241 11.62 -8.80 11.24
CA TRP A 241 12.10 -7.55 10.63
C TRP A 241 13.07 -6.81 11.54
N ASP A 242 14.15 -6.30 10.93
CA ASP A 242 15.03 -5.38 11.62
C ASP A 242 14.30 -4.03 11.81
N VAL A 243 14.28 -3.55 13.06
CA VAL A 243 13.75 -2.21 13.40
C VAL A 243 14.45 -1.13 12.60
N ALA A 244 15.75 -1.28 12.35
CA ALA A 244 16.54 -0.37 11.52
C ALA A 244 16.05 -0.30 10.06
N ALA A 245 15.40 -1.33 9.55
CA ALA A 245 14.80 -1.32 8.21
C ALA A 245 13.66 -0.30 8.08
N ALA A 246 12.98 0.02 9.18
CA ALA A 246 11.93 1.04 9.24
C ALA A 246 12.45 2.45 9.57
N GLU A 247 13.78 2.67 9.57
CA GLU A 247 14.43 3.97 9.78
C GLU A 247 15.03 4.49 8.47
N LYS A 248 15.26 5.81 8.36
CA LYS A 248 15.79 6.43 7.13
C LYS A 248 17.22 6.01 6.78
N GLY A 249 18.01 5.48 7.71
CA GLY A 249 19.34 4.93 7.45
C GLY A 249 20.35 5.92 6.83
N GLY A 250 20.24 7.21 7.18
CA GLY A 250 21.10 8.28 6.65
C GLY A 250 20.58 8.96 5.38
N TYR A 251 19.51 8.49 4.77
CA TYR A 251 18.85 9.17 3.65
C TYR A 251 17.97 10.32 4.12
N GLU A 252 17.82 11.34 3.30
CA GLU A 252 16.98 12.48 3.59
C GLU A 252 15.49 12.09 3.67
N HIS A 253 15.05 11.22 2.74
CA HIS A 253 13.68 10.73 2.62
C HIS A 253 13.61 9.20 2.56
N PHE A 254 12.51 8.62 3.03
CA PHE A 254 12.24 7.19 2.89
C PHE A 254 12.19 6.77 1.42
N MET A 255 11.54 7.57 0.57
CA MET A 255 11.46 7.26 -0.86
C MET A 255 12.84 7.10 -1.50
N LEU A 256 13.81 7.99 -1.20
CA LEU A 256 15.16 7.86 -1.73
C LEU A 256 15.84 6.59 -1.23
N LYS A 257 15.72 6.29 0.07
CA LYS A 257 16.21 5.03 0.64
C LYS A 257 15.63 3.83 -0.09
N GLU A 258 14.31 3.80 -0.27
CA GLU A 258 13.59 2.69 -0.89
C GLU A 258 13.91 2.52 -2.37
N ILE A 259 14.22 3.61 -3.10
CA ILE A 259 14.77 3.56 -4.45
C ILE A 259 16.16 2.88 -4.43
N HIS A 260 17.02 3.24 -3.49
CA HIS A 260 18.36 2.64 -3.35
C HIS A 260 18.33 1.20 -2.78
N GLU A 261 17.27 0.79 -2.14
CA GLU A 261 17.07 -0.59 -1.65
C GLU A 261 16.65 -1.57 -2.75
N GLN A 262 16.24 -1.11 -3.93
CA GLN A 262 15.74 -1.99 -5.00
C GLN A 262 16.69 -3.12 -5.39
N PRO A 263 18.02 -2.91 -5.56
CA PRO A 263 18.94 -4.00 -5.85
C PRO A 263 18.88 -5.12 -4.81
N ARG A 264 18.88 -4.77 -3.53
CA ARG A 264 18.77 -5.72 -2.43
C ARG A 264 17.41 -6.41 -2.42
N ALA A 265 16.33 -5.64 -2.56
CA ALA A 265 14.97 -6.19 -2.54
C ALA A 265 14.74 -7.20 -3.69
N ILE A 266 15.30 -6.94 -4.88
CA ILE A 266 15.26 -7.89 -6.00
C ILE A 266 16.05 -9.17 -5.67
N ARG A 267 17.25 -9.07 -5.08
CA ARG A 267 17.99 -10.27 -4.63
C ARG A 267 17.18 -11.10 -3.65
N GLU A 268 16.59 -10.47 -2.64
CA GLU A 268 15.77 -11.14 -1.62
C GLU A 268 14.51 -11.79 -2.23
N ALA A 269 13.85 -11.12 -3.17
CA ALA A 269 12.67 -11.65 -3.86
C ALA A 269 12.98 -12.85 -4.78
N THR A 270 14.19 -12.93 -5.34
CA THR A 270 14.51 -13.88 -6.42
C THR A 270 15.46 -15.01 -6.02
N ALA A 271 16.38 -14.80 -5.06
CA ALA A 271 17.47 -15.74 -4.73
C ALA A 271 16.98 -17.15 -4.35
N ALA A 272 15.95 -17.27 -3.53
CA ALA A 272 15.40 -18.57 -3.14
C ALA A 272 14.60 -19.26 -4.27
N ARG A 273 14.22 -18.51 -5.29
CA ARG A 273 13.33 -18.92 -6.39
C ARG A 273 14.05 -19.25 -7.69
N ILE A 274 15.37 -19.06 -7.74
CA ILE A 274 16.21 -19.48 -8.86
C ILE A 274 17.22 -20.48 -8.34
N GLN A 275 17.19 -21.71 -8.86
CA GLN A 275 18.07 -22.80 -8.43
C GLN A 275 18.59 -23.57 -9.67
N GLY A 276 19.89 -23.62 -9.84
CA GLY A 276 20.49 -24.31 -10.98
C GLY A 276 20.05 -23.80 -12.36
N GLY A 277 19.77 -22.48 -12.47
CA GLY A 277 19.30 -21.86 -13.72
C GLY A 277 17.83 -22.14 -14.05
N GLN A 278 17.07 -22.63 -13.09
CA GLN A 278 15.63 -22.89 -13.23
C GLN A 278 14.84 -22.14 -12.14
N VAL A 279 13.61 -21.76 -12.48
CA VAL A 279 12.69 -21.16 -11.51
C VAL A 279 12.00 -22.23 -10.70
N VAL A 280 12.03 -22.10 -9.37
CA VAL A 280 11.40 -23.01 -8.41
C VAL A 280 10.49 -22.20 -7.48
N LEU A 281 9.19 -22.41 -7.57
CA LEU A 281 8.19 -21.75 -6.73
C LEU A 281 7.58 -22.77 -5.75
N ARG A 282 8.23 -22.98 -4.60
CA ARG A 282 7.80 -23.98 -3.61
C ARG A 282 6.50 -23.60 -2.92
N ASP A 283 6.23 -22.30 -2.83
CA ASP A 283 5.03 -21.74 -2.18
C ASP A 283 3.82 -21.73 -3.13
N LEU A 284 4.01 -22.15 -4.38
CA LEU A 284 2.93 -22.21 -5.37
C LEU A 284 2.04 -23.42 -5.11
N ASN A 285 0.90 -23.20 -4.51
CA ASN A 285 -0.09 -24.25 -4.23
C ASN A 285 -0.97 -24.55 -5.46
N MET A 286 -0.33 -24.91 -6.58
CA MET A 286 -0.98 -25.31 -7.84
C MET A 286 -0.27 -26.53 -8.42
N THR A 287 -1.05 -27.50 -8.91
CA THR A 287 -0.50 -28.65 -9.64
C THR A 287 -0.14 -28.26 -11.07
N ASP A 288 0.77 -29.00 -11.70
CA ASP A 288 1.11 -28.83 -13.12
C ASP A 288 -0.12 -28.92 -14.03
N GLN A 289 -1.09 -29.77 -13.68
CA GLN A 289 -2.32 -29.90 -14.47
C GLN A 289 -3.19 -28.64 -14.36
N GLN A 290 -3.34 -28.09 -13.16
CA GLN A 290 -4.06 -26.83 -12.98
C GLN A 290 -3.42 -25.68 -13.76
N ILE A 291 -2.07 -25.65 -13.82
CA ILE A 291 -1.35 -24.62 -14.58
C ILE A 291 -1.60 -24.82 -16.09
N ARG A 292 -1.55 -26.06 -16.62
CA ARG A 292 -1.82 -26.35 -18.03
C ARG A 292 -3.25 -26.03 -18.43
N ASP A 293 -4.19 -26.20 -17.50
CA ASP A 293 -5.63 -26.01 -17.72
C ASP A 293 -6.09 -24.55 -17.56
N ILE A 294 -5.18 -23.61 -17.27
CA ILE A 294 -5.52 -22.18 -17.22
C ILE A 294 -6.07 -21.75 -18.56
N ASN A 295 -7.32 -21.26 -18.55
CA ASN A 295 -8.02 -20.77 -19.72
C ASN A 295 -7.64 -19.31 -20.01
N LYS A 296 -7.93 -18.41 -19.07
CA LYS A 296 -7.59 -16.98 -19.11
C LYS A 296 -6.86 -16.56 -17.84
N ILE A 297 -6.09 -15.49 -17.96
CA ILE A 297 -5.42 -14.84 -16.83
C ILE A 297 -5.96 -13.43 -16.71
N PHE A 298 -6.40 -13.07 -15.52
CA PHE A 298 -6.73 -11.69 -15.17
C PHE A 298 -5.73 -11.19 -14.14
N ILE A 299 -5.24 -9.97 -14.32
CA ILE A 299 -4.45 -9.27 -13.30
C ILE A 299 -5.32 -8.14 -12.77
N VAL A 300 -5.59 -8.16 -11.47
CA VAL A 300 -6.51 -7.21 -10.83
C VAL A 300 -5.78 -6.47 -9.73
N ALA A 301 -5.71 -5.15 -9.82
CA ALA A 301 -4.95 -4.31 -8.90
C ALA A 301 -5.36 -2.84 -8.97
N CYS A 302 -4.77 -2.00 -8.09
CA CYS A 302 -4.89 -0.54 -8.07
C CYS A 302 -3.52 0.13 -8.20
N GLY A 303 -3.48 1.36 -8.73
CA GLY A 303 -2.30 2.24 -8.74
C GLY A 303 -1.07 1.60 -9.38
N SER A 304 0.09 1.72 -8.73
CA SER A 304 1.34 1.14 -9.22
C SER A 304 1.27 -0.37 -9.43
N SER A 305 0.52 -1.10 -8.60
CA SER A 305 0.32 -2.55 -8.79
C SER A 305 -0.48 -2.86 -10.05
N TYR A 306 -1.42 -1.98 -10.47
CA TYR A 306 -2.09 -2.09 -11.76
C TYR A 306 -1.10 -1.88 -12.90
N HIS A 307 -0.15 -0.93 -12.78
CA HIS A 307 0.89 -0.73 -13.78
C HIS A 307 1.88 -1.90 -13.86
N VAL A 308 2.16 -2.61 -12.73
CA VAL A 308 2.85 -3.91 -12.78
C VAL A 308 2.06 -4.89 -13.66
N GLY A 309 0.74 -4.93 -13.50
CA GLY A 309 -0.15 -5.74 -14.33
C GLY A 309 -0.05 -5.38 -15.81
N MET A 310 0.05 -4.09 -16.16
CA MET A 310 0.19 -3.63 -17.54
C MET A 310 1.51 -4.12 -18.19
N VAL A 311 2.63 -4.11 -17.47
CA VAL A 311 3.88 -4.75 -17.91
C VAL A 311 3.71 -6.26 -17.99
N GLY A 312 3.11 -6.84 -16.94
CA GLY A 312 2.86 -8.27 -16.82
C GLY A 312 2.04 -8.85 -17.97
N LYS A 313 1.06 -8.10 -18.48
CA LYS A 313 0.27 -8.50 -19.64
C LYS A 313 1.19 -8.84 -20.84
N TYR A 314 2.05 -7.91 -21.23
CA TYR A 314 2.95 -8.14 -22.36
C TYR A 314 3.88 -9.33 -22.14
N ASN A 315 4.44 -9.44 -20.94
CA ASN A 315 5.39 -10.50 -20.59
C ASN A 315 4.72 -11.87 -20.51
N LEU A 316 3.60 -11.99 -19.80
CA LEU A 316 2.89 -13.26 -19.63
C LEU A 316 2.27 -13.75 -20.95
N GLU A 317 1.66 -12.88 -21.75
CA GLU A 317 1.14 -13.24 -23.08
C GLU A 317 2.26 -13.77 -24.00
N ARG A 318 3.46 -13.17 -23.94
CA ARG A 318 4.66 -13.62 -24.69
C ARG A 318 5.17 -14.97 -24.19
N MET A 319 5.25 -15.15 -22.85
CA MET A 319 5.76 -16.39 -22.24
C MET A 319 4.79 -17.56 -22.32
N LEU A 320 3.50 -17.30 -22.11
CA LEU A 320 2.50 -18.37 -21.89
C LEU A 320 1.60 -18.63 -23.10
N ARG A 321 1.55 -17.71 -24.07
CA ARG A 321 0.62 -17.76 -25.21
C ARG A 321 -0.84 -17.93 -24.75
N ARG A 322 -1.19 -17.28 -23.66
CA ARG A 322 -2.54 -17.17 -23.09
C ARG A 322 -2.93 -15.71 -23.03
N SER A 323 -4.23 -15.43 -23.22
CA SER A 323 -4.75 -14.07 -23.09
C SER A 323 -4.67 -13.61 -21.64
N VAL A 324 -4.17 -12.38 -21.45
CA VAL A 324 -4.08 -11.72 -20.15
C VAL A 324 -4.87 -10.42 -20.20
N GLU A 325 -5.83 -10.29 -19.31
CA GLU A 325 -6.62 -9.07 -19.12
C GLU A 325 -6.17 -8.36 -17.85
N VAL A 326 -6.02 -7.04 -17.92
CA VAL A 326 -5.62 -6.23 -16.75
C VAL A 326 -6.75 -5.29 -16.39
N CYS A 327 -7.23 -5.40 -15.16
CA CYS A 327 -8.39 -4.67 -14.68
C CYS A 327 -8.04 -3.81 -13.47
N LEU A 328 -8.60 -2.59 -13.43
CA LEU A 328 -8.66 -1.82 -12.19
C LEU A 328 -9.60 -2.54 -11.21
N ALA A 329 -9.15 -2.74 -9.98
CA ALA A 329 -9.92 -3.50 -9.00
C ALA A 329 -11.26 -2.83 -8.65
N SER A 330 -11.29 -1.49 -8.59
CA SER A 330 -12.50 -0.69 -8.38
C SER A 330 -13.57 -0.95 -9.45
N GLU A 331 -13.16 -1.15 -10.72
CA GLU A 331 -14.07 -1.37 -11.83
C GLU A 331 -14.45 -2.85 -11.98
N PHE A 332 -13.49 -3.75 -11.74
CA PHE A 332 -13.69 -5.20 -11.92
C PHE A 332 -14.90 -5.72 -11.16
N ARG A 333 -15.07 -5.32 -9.90
CA ARG A 333 -16.18 -5.80 -9.05
C ARG A 333 -17.58 -5.41 -9.56
N TYR A 334 -17.69 -4.29 -10.30
CA TYR A 334 -18.96 -3.74 -10.78
C TYR A 334 -19.24 -4.05 -12.26
N SER A 335 -18.23 -4.54 -12.99
CA SER A 335 -18.35 -4.81 -14.43
C SER A 335 -19.07 -6.10 -14.79
N ASP A 336 -19.59 -6.85 -13.80
CA ASP A 336 -20.11 -8.21 -13.99
C ASP A 336 -19.12 -9.12 -14.75
N PRO A 337 -17.91 -9.35 -14.21
CA PRO A 337 -16.78 -9.91 -14.95
C PRO A 337 -17.08 -11.34 -15.43
N ILE A 338 -16.68 -11.63 -16.68
CA ILE A 338 -16.80 -12.96 -17.27
C ILE A 338 -15.61 -13.82 -16.82
N VAL A 339 -15.68 -14.28 -15.58
CA VAL A 339 -14.68 -15.13 -14.94
C VAL A 339 -15.32 -16.35 -14.30
N GLY A 340 -14.59 -17.45 -14.21
CA GLY A 340 -15.12 -18.68 -13.62
C GLY A 340 -14.07 -19.77 -13.45
N LYS A 341 -14.55 -21.00 -13.30
CA LYS A 341 -13.69 -22.17 -13.15
C LYS A 341 -12.76 -22.34 -14.35
N GLY A 342 -11.46 -22.50 -14.07
CA GLY A 342 -10.40 -22.59 -15.08
C GLY A 342 -9.74 -21.26 -15.39
N ASP A 343 -10.24 -20.14 -14.87
CA ASP A 343 -9.57 -18.85 -14.97
C ASP A 343 -8.66 -18.60 -13.75
N LEU A 344 -7.52 -17.94 -14.00
CA LEU A 344 -6.59 -17.52 -12.97
C LEU A 344 -6.70 -16.01 -12.76
N ILE A 345 -6.95 -15.62 -11.53
CA ILE A 345 -6.93 -14.21 -11.11
C ILE A 345 -5.65 -13.96 -10.33
N ILE A 346 -4.78 -13.12 -10.87
CA ILE A 346 -3.57 -12.65 -10.18
C ILE A 346 -3.91 -11.31 -9.54
N VAL A 347 -3.95 -11.29 -8.22
CA VAL A 347 -4.21 -10.10 -7.42
C VAL A 347 -2.88 -9.53 -6.95
N ILE A 348 -2.62 -8.25 -7.21
CA ILE A 348 -1.36 -7.61 -6.82
C ILE A 348 -1.63 -6.46 -5.85
N SER A 349 -0.99 -6.48 -4.68
CA SER A 349 -1.09 -5.42 -3.67
C SER A 349 0.16 -5.38 -2.79
N GLN A 350 0.74 -4.21 -2.58
CA GLN A 350 1.88 -4.06 -1.67
C GLN A 350 1.47 -4.36 -0.23
N SER A 351 0.43 -3.72 0.27
CA SER A 351 -0.04 -3.87 1.66
C SER A 351 -0.85 -5.15 1.89
N GLY A 352 -1.49 -5.69 0.83
CA GLY A 352 -2.46 -6.76 0.94
C GLY A 352 -3.75 -6.36 1.70
N GLU A 353 -4.01 -5.04 1.85
CA GLU A 353 -5.14 -4.48 2.58
C GLU A 353 -5.95 -3.48 1.73
N THR A 354 -5.71 -3.39 0.43
CA THR A 354 -6.46 -2.50 -0.46
C THR A 354 -7.89 -2.99 -0.63
N LEU A 355 -8.87 -2.20 -0.20
CA LEU A 355 -10.27 -2.65 -0.12
C LEU A 355 -10.85 -3.04 -1.49
N ASP A 356 -10.68 -2.21 -2.52
CA ASP A 356 -11.15 -2.54 -3.87
C ASP A 356 -10.56 -3.85 -4.38
N THR A 357 -9.25 -4.06 -4.12
CA THR A 357 -8.56 -5.29 -4.54
C THR A 357 -9.09 -6.51 -3.79
N MET A 358 -9.41 -6.35 -2.51
CA MET A 358 -10.05 -7.38 -1.69
C MET A 358 -11.45 -7.73 -2.22
N ALA A 359 -12.26 -6.71 -2.49
CA ALA A 359 -13.61 -6.90 -3.01
C ALA A 359 -13.60 -7.60 -4.39
N ALA A 360 -12.68 -7.22 -5.27
CA ALA A 360 -12.48 -7.87 -6.56
C ALA A 360 -12.05 -9.34 -6.40
N LEU A 361 -11.16 -9.64 -5.45
CA LEU A 361 -10.76 -11.01 -5.09
C LEU A 361 -11.97 -11.84 -4.68
N ARG A 362 -12.78 -11.32 -3.75
CA ARG A 362 -13.98 -12.01 -3.23
C ARG A 362 -14.99 -12.27 -4.35
N GLU A 363 -15.22 -11.31 -5.24
CA GLU A 363 -16.12 -11.47 -6.40
C GLU A 363 -15.62 -12.57 -7.34
N ALA A 364 -14.34 -12.57 -7.70
CA ALA A 364 -13.75 -13.60 -8.56
C ALA A 364 -13.80 -14.99 -7.90
N LYS A 365 -13.52 -15.07 -6.60
CA LYS A 365 -13.59 -16.31 -5.82
C LYS A 365 -15.02 -16.88 -5.77
N ARG A 366 -16.01 -16.00 -5.56
CA ARG A 366 -17.45 -16.36 -5.59
C ARG A 366 -17.86 -16.97 -6.93
N ARG A 367 -17.25 -16.52 -8.03
CA ARG A 367 -17.49 -17.05 -9.38
C ARG A 367 -16.71 -18.34 -9.69
N GLY A 368 -15.87 -18.80 -8.78
CA GLY A 368 -15.15 -20.07 -8.89
C GLY A 368 -13.79 -19.99 -9.57
N ALA A 369 -13.24 -18.79 -9.79
CA ALA A 369 -11.87 -18.61 -10.30
C ALA A 369 -10.81 -18.98 -9.26
N HIS A 370 -9.61 -19.37 -9.71
CA HIS A 370 -8.47 -19.59 -8.84
C HIS A 370 -7.78 -18.26 -8.54
N ILE A 371 -7.58 -17.95 -7.27
CA ILE A 371 -6.96 -16.69 -6.81
C ILE A 371 -5.51 -16.94 -6.43
N LEU A 372 -4.60 -16.23 -7.10
CA LEU A 372 -3.18 -16.13 -6.75
C LEU A 372 -2.89 -14.68 -6.39
N SER A 373 -2.32 -14.44 -5.22
CA SER A 373 -1.92 -13.08 -4.82
C SER A 373 -0.40 -12.89 -4.82
N ILE A 374 0.04 -11.69 -5.22
CA ILE A 374 1.40 -11.19 -5.08
C ILE A 374 1.35 -10.04 -4.10
N VAL A 375 1.84 -10.25 -2.87
CA VAL A 375 1.76 -9.26 -1.77
C VAL A 375 3.09 -9.16 -1.03
N ASN A 376 3.31 -8.03 -0.34
CA ASN A 376 4.52 -7.86 0.45
C ASN A 376 4.30 -8.18 1.94
N VAL A 377 3.12 -7.86 2.48
CA VAL A 377 2.84 -8.03 3.90
C VAL A 377 2.34 -9.44 4.18
N VAL A 378 3.14 -10.17 4.99
CA VAL A 378 2.82 -11.54 5.40
C VAL A 378 1.58 -11.54 6.29
N GLY A 379 0.64 -12.44 5.99
CA GLY A 379 -0.60 -12.58 6.77
C GLY A 379 -1.63 -11.47 6.55
N SER A 380 -1.44 -10.61 5.54
CA SER A 380 -2.44 -9.61 5.15
C SER A 380 -3.77 -10.24 4.74
N SER A 381 -4.83 -9.45 4.73
CA SER A 381 -6.18 -9.93 4.43
C SER A 381 -6.28 -10.57 3.04
N ILE A 382 -5.69 -9.95 2.00
CA ILE A 382 -5.61 -10.55 0.66
C ILE A 382 -4.84 -11.88 0.70
N ALA A 383 -3.73 -11.96 1.44
CA ALA A 383 -2.97 -13.21 1.57
C ALA A 383 -3.80 -14.34 2.19
N ARG A 384 -4.54 -14.05 3.25
CA ARG A 384 -5.37 -15.05 3.94
C ARG A 384 -6.54 -15.56 3.09
N GLU A 385 -7.12 -14.71 2.25
CA GLU A 385 -8.27 -15.08 1.42
C GLU A 385 -7.89 -15.72 0.08
N SER A 386 -6.63 -15.66 -0.34
CA SER A 386 -6.13 -16.24 -1.59
C SER A 386 -5.94 -17.75 -1.51
N HIS A 387 -6.08 -18.45 -2.65
CA HIS A 387 -5.76 -19.88 -2.75
C HIS A 387 -4.25 -20.13 -2.79
N THR A 388 -3.50 -19.18 -3.36
CA THR A 388 -2.04 -19.23 -3.51
C THR A 388 -1.47 -17.84 -3.23
N VAL A 389 -0.35 -17.76 -2.51
CA VAL A 389 0.29 -16.49 -2.15
C VAL A 389 1.77 -16.52 -2.52
N LEU A 390 2.23 -15.52 -3.24
CA LEU A 390 3.64 -15.25 -3.49
C LEU A 390 4.03 -13.93 -2.81
N TYR A 391 4.89 -14.01 -1.81
CA TYR A 391 5.40 -12.83 -1.13
C TYR A 391 6.55 -12.19 -1.90
N THR A 392 6.59 -10.85 -1.95
CA THR A 392 7.64 -10.11 -2.66
C THR A 392 8.91 -9.94 -1.85
N TRP A 393 8.85 -10.09 -0.53
CA TRP A 393 9.98 -9.97 0.39
C TRP A 393 10.76 -8.64 0.27
N ALA A 394 10.07 -7.56 -0.11
CA ALA A 394 10.69 -6.24 -0.28
C ALA A 394 11.06 -5.56 1.05
N GLY A 395 10.70 -6.14 2.19
CA GLY A 395 10.80 -5.50 3.49
C GLY A 395 9.76 -4.37 3.65
N PRO A 396 9.81 -3.60 4.75
CA PRO A 396 8.89 -2.49 4.98
C PRO A 396 9.11 -1.37 3.95
N GLU A 397 8.03 -0.84 3.38
CA GLU A 397 8.01 0.31 2.50
C GLU A 397 7.14 1.40 3.12
N ILE A 398 7.76 2.53 3.49
CA ILE A 398 7.16 3.59 4.33
C ILE A 398 6.71 4.79 3.50
N ALA A 399 7.48 5.19 2.48
CA ALA A 399 7.10 6.28 1.60
C ALA A 399 5.73 5.98 0.96
N VAL A 400 4.85 6.98 0.90
CA VAL A 400 3.50 6.81 0.34
C VAL A 400 3.58 6.37 -1.12
N ALA A 401 4.41 7.02 -1.92
CA ALA A 401 4.67 6.62 -3.31
C ALA A 401 5.47 5.31 -3.34
N THR A 402 4.90 4.27 -3.93
CA THR A 402 5.50 2.93 -4.06
C THR A 402 6.71 2.95 -5.00
N THR A 403 7.82 2.31 -4.60
CA THR A 403 9.06 2.20 -5.39
C THR A 403 9.58 0.77 -5.44
N LYS A 404 10.24 0.29 -4.39
CA LYS A 404 10.83 -1.06 -4.36
C LYS A 404 9.79 -2.18 -4.43
N ALA A 405 8.58 -1.95 -3.90
CA ALA A 405 7.50 -2.93 -4.00
C ALA A 405 7.05 -3.11 -5.46
N TYR A 406 6.96 -2.03 -6.26
CA TYR A 406 6.69 -2.13 -7.70
C TYR A 406 7.71 -3.03 -8.42
N SER A 407 9.01 -2.80 -8.17
CA SER A 407 10.08 -3.59 -8.78
C SER A 407 10.04 -5.05 -8.35
N THR A 408 9.81 -5.34 -7.07
CA THR A 408 9.73 -6.73 -6.59
C THR A 408 8.47 -7.44 -7.05
N GLN A 409 7.33 -6.74 -7.18
CA GLN A 409 6.11 -7.30 -7.78
C GLN A 409 6.35 -7.71 -9.23
N MET A 410 7.02 -6.87 -10.04
CA MET A 410 7.40 -7.24 -11.42
C MET A 410 8.33 -8.47 -11.46
N ALA A 411 9.33 -8.52 -10.58
CA ALA A 411 10.26 -9.64 -10.52
C ALA A 411 9.54 -10.96 -10.21
N VAL A 412 8.64 -10.94 -9.20
CA VAL A 412 7.85 -12.13 -8.83
C VAL A 412 6.89 -12.53 -9.95
N LEU A 413 6.27 -11.56 -10.63
CA LEU A 413 5.38 -11.82 -11.77
C LEU A 413 6.14 -12.43 -12.95
N ASN A 414 7.36 -11.97 -13.24
CA ASN A 414 8.23 -12.54 -14.27
C ASN A 414 8.66 -13.98 -13.91
N LEU A 415 9.02 -14.24 -12.65
CA LEU A 415 9.32 -15.59 -12.17
C LEU A 415 8.10 -16.52 -12.29
N LEU A 416 6.90 -16.04 -11.96
CA LEU A 416 5.66 -16.80 -12.15
C LEU A 416 5.44 -17.16 -13.62
N GLY A 417 5.62 -16.19 -14.54
CA GLY A 417 5.52 -16.42 -15.98
C GLY A 417 6.54 -17.45 -16.48
N LEU A 418 7.80 -17.36 -16.03
CA LEU A 418 8.84 -18.34 -16.37
C LEU A 418 8.51 -19.72 -15.85
N TYR A 419 8.06 -19.84 -14.60
CA TYR A 419 7.66 -21.13 -14.03
C TYR A 419 6.49 -21.75 -14.79
N PHE A 420 5.46 -20.97 -15.09
CA PHE A 420 4.32 -21.45 -15.88
C PHE A 420 4.73 -21.85 -17.30
N SER A 421 5.60 -21.06 -17.95
CA SER A 421 6.11 -21.40 -19.28
C SER A 421 6.91 -22.71 -19.30
N GLN A 422 7.64 -23.00 -18.23
CA GLN A 422 8.36 -24.26 -18.05
C GLN A 422 7.37 -25.44 -17.94
N VAL A 423 6.30 -25.31 -17.14
CA VAL A 423 5.26 -26.35 -16.99
C VAL A 423 4.46 -26.56 -18.27
N MET A 424 4.14 -25.48 -18.98
CA MET A 424 3.35 -25.51 -20.21
C MET A 424 4.17 -25.86 -21.46
N GLY A 425 5.51 -25.73 -21.42
CA GLY A 425 6.40 -25.93 -22.56
C GLY A 425 6.21 -24.87 -23.67
N THR A 426 5.89 -23.62 -23.31
CA THR A 426 5.49 -22.56 -24.27
C THR A 426 6.62 -21.62 -24.65
N LEU A 427 7.71 -21.55 -23.88
CA LEU A 427 8.83 -20.64 -24.12
C LEU A 427 10.05 -21.43 -24.60
N ASP A 428 10.75 -20.90 -25.62
CA ASP A 428 12.02 -21.48 -26.06
C ASP A 428 13.06 -21.50 -24.94
N HIS A 429 13.82 -22.59 -24.84
CA HIS A 429 14.81 -22.80 -23.77
C HIS A 429 15.91 -21.73 -23.76
N ALA A 430 16.34 -21.21 -24.93
CA ALA A 430 17.35 -20.17 -24.99
C ALA A 430 16.82 -18.85 -24.41
N VAL A 431 15.57 -18.50 -24.75
CA VAL A 431 14.88 -17.31 -24.20
C VAL A 431 14.64 -17.46 -22.71
N TYR A 432 14.16 -18.64 -22.26
CA TYR A 432 13.98 -18.94 -20.84
C TYR A 432 15.28 -18.74 -20.05
N SER A 433 16.37 -19.37 -20.53
CA SER A 433 17.67 -19.29 -19.86
C SER A 433 18.26 -17.88 -19.88
N ALA A 434 18.04 -17.10 -20.94
CA ALA A 434 18.46 -15.72 -21.02
C ALA A 434 17.70 -14.86 -19.99
N MET A 435 16.37 -15.04 -19.88
CA MET A 435 15.54 -14.35 -18.89
C MET A 435 15.98 -14.65 -17.45
N VAL A 436 16.23 -15.92 -17.11
CA VAL A 436 16.71 -16.29 -15.77
C VAL A 436 18.03 -15.59 -15.44
N ARG A 437 19.03 -15.67 -16.36
CA ARG A 437 20.31 -14.95 -16.19
C ARG A 437 20.13 -13.43 -16.15
N GLY A 438 19.19 -12.90 -16.92
CA GLY A 438 18.84 -11.48 -16.89
C GLY A 438 18.33 -11.05 -15.52
N ILE A 439 17.41 -11.81 -14.93
CA ILE A 439 16.86 -11.53 -13.58
C ILE A 439 17.98 -11.55 -12.52
N GLU A 440 18.90 -12.50 -12.60
CA GLU A 440 20.05 -12.57 -11.67
C GLU A 440 20.98 -11.35 -11.78
N LYS A 441 21.05 -10.70 -12.95
CA LYS A 441 21.88 -9.51 -13.19
C LYS A 441 21.19 -8.19 -12.84
N LEU A 442 19.87 -8.17 -12.70
CA LEU A 442 19.11 -6.94 -12.42
C LEU A 442 19.68 -6.12 -11.25
N PRO A 443 20.05 -6.73 -10.10
CA PRO A 443 20.57 -5.95 -8.98
C PRO A 443 21.82 -5.13 -9.34
N GLU A 444 22.79 -5.72 -10.03
CA GLU A 444 24.02 -5.03 -10.45
C GLU A 444 23.72 -3.94 -11.50
N GLN A 445 22.81 -4.20 -12.42
CA GLN A 445 22.37 -3.23 -13.41
C GLN A 445 21.63 -2.04 -12.77
N MET A 446 20.81 -2.28 -11.75
CA MET A 446 20.15 -1.22 -10.96
C MET A 446 21.18 -0.38 -10.18
N GLU A 447 22.21 -1.00 -9.58
CA GLU A 447 23.30 -0.28 -8.91
C GLU A 447 23.99 0.71 -9.87
N ARG A 448 24.28 0.29 -11.10
CA ARG A 448 24.85 1.17 -12.15
C ARG A 448 23.93 2.34 -12.52
N ILE A 449 22.60 2.14 -12.51
CA ILE A 449 21.63 3.22 -12.75
C ILE A 449 21.65 4.20 -11.58
N LEU A 450 21.72 3.72 -10.35
CA LEU A 450 21.77 4.55 -9.15
C LEU A 450 23.04 5.44 -9.09
N GLU A 451 24.15 5.00 -9.69
CA GLU A 451 25.36 5.82 -9.86
C GLU A 451 25.12 7.06 -10.73
N GLN A 452 24.07 7.08 -11.57
CA GLN A 452 23.70 8.23 -12.39
C GLN A 452 22.80 9.25 -11.66
N ALA A 453 22.59 9.10 -10.35
CA ALA A 453 21.65 9.91 -9.58
C ALA A 453 21.92 11.43 -9.70
N GLU A 454 23.19 11.86 -9.68
CA GLU A 454 23.54 13.28 -9.84
C GLU A 454 23.18 13.81 -11.23
N HIS A 455 23.45 13.05 -12.29
CA HIS A 455 23.05 13.40 -13.65
C HIS A 455 21.53 13.55 -13.79
N ILE A 456 20.78 12.60 -13.20
CA ILE A 456 19.30 12.65 -13.21
C ILE A 456 18.80 13.86 -12.40
N HIS A 457 19.46 14.21 -11.29
CA HIS A 457 19.16 15.41 -10.52
C HIS A 457 19.36 16.69 -11.34
N ASP A 458 20.42 16.79 -12.11
CA ASP A 458 20.66 17.95 -12.98
C ASP A 458 19.61 18.07 -14.11
N ILE A 459 19.10 16.95 -14.61
CA ILE A 459 17.95 16.94 -15.52
C ILE A 459 16.70 17.41 -14.78
N ALA A 460 16.45 16.92 -13.57
CA ALA A 460 15.28 17.26 -12.77
C ALA A 460 15.18 18.77 -12.49
N LYS A 461 16.29 19.46 -12.19
CA LYS A 461 16.35 20.92 -12.02
C LYS A 461 15.82 21.67 -13.23
N ARG A 462 16.03 21.14 -14.43
CA ARG A 462 15.55 21.74 -15.71
C ARG A 462 14.08 21.46 -16.00
N CYS A 463 13.47 20.52 -15.28
CA CYS A 463 12.09 20.07 -15.45
C CYS A 463 11.17 20.53 -14.33
N ALA A 464 11.70 21.02 -13.20
CA ALA A 464 10.94 21.25 -11.98
C ALA A 464 9.91 22.40 -12.06
N ASP A 465 10.07 23.32 -12.98
CA ASP A 465 9.17 24.47 -13.21
C ASP A 465 7.96 24.15 -14.08
N ARG A 466 7.86 22.92 -14.62
CA ARG A 466 6.79 22.52 -15.53
C ARG A 466 5.48 22.27 -14.76
N GLU A 467 4.35 22.61 -15.38
CA GLU A 467 3.02 22.34 -14.84
C GLU A 467 2.38 21.11 -15.50
N ASP A 468 2.66 20.89 -16.79
CA ASP A 468 2.16 19.78 -17.58
C ASP A 468 3.32 18.98 -18.21
N VAL A 469 3.24 17.67 -18.14
CA VAL A 469 4.24 16.73 -18.66
C VAL A 469 3.55 15.54 -19.33
N PHE A 470 3.99 15.23 -20.56
CA PHE A 470 3.51 14.04 -21.27
C PHE A 470 4.57 12.95 -21.28
N PHE A 471 4.16 11.73 -20.92
CA PHE A 471 4.97 10.54 -21.11
C PHE A 471 4.51 9.80 -22.35
N ILE A 472 5.45 9.39 -23.20
CA ILE A 472 5.12 8.65 -24.41
C ILE A 472 6.00 7.40 -24.54
N GLY A 473 5.40 6.30 -24.96
CA GLY A 473 6.09 5.02 -25.17
C GLY A 473 5.32 4.10 -26.09
N ARG A 474 5.93 2.98 -26.46
CA ARG A 474 5.30 1.92 -27.25
C ARG A 474 5.50 0.58 -26.58
N ASN A 475 4.44 -0.27 -26.57
CA ASN A 475 4.51 -1.60 -25.98
C ASN A 475 4.94 -1.54 -24.49
N LEU A 476 6.03 -2.19 -24.10
CA LEU A 476 6.57 -2.16 -22.74
C LEU A 476 6.92 -0.74 -22.26
N ASP A 477 7.42 0.12 -23.16
CA ASP A 477 7.69 1.52 -22.84
C ASP A 477 6.42 2.31 -22.52
N TYR A 478 5.28 2.00 -23.17
CA TYR A 478 4.00 2.60 -22.81
C TYR A 478 3.55 2.15 -21.42
N ALA A 479 3.62 0.85 -21.13
CA ALA A 479 3.27 0.34 -19.80
C ALA A 479 4.15 0.97 -18.70
N LEU A 480 5.44 1.16 -18.95
CA LEU A 480 6.37 1.84 -18.06
C LEU A 480 6.07 3.34 -17.92
N SER A 481 5.65 3.99 -19.00
CA SER A 481 5.27 5.41 -19.02
C SER A 481 4.11 5.72 -18.05
N LEU A 482 3.17 4.78 -17.90
CA LEU A 482 2.06 4.92 -16.94
C LEU A 482 2.58 5.07 -15.50
N GLU A 483 3.57 4.25 -15.12
CA GLU A 483 4.17 4.32 -13.78
C GLU A 483 5.02 5.58 -13.60
N GLY A 484 5.82 5.96 -14.60
CA GLY A 484 6.60 7.20 -14.54
C GLY A 484 5.72 8.44 -14.36
N SER A 485 4.63 8.52 -15.11
CA SER A 485 3.63 9.58 -14.98
C SER A 485 2.96 9.57 -13.61
N LEU A 486 2.59 8.40 -13.08
CA LEU A 486 1.99 8.29 -11.74
C LEU A 486 2.94 8.79 -10.67
N LYS A 487 4.21 8.34 -10.67
CA LYS A 487 5.21 8.79 -9.69
C LYS A 487 5.41 10.30 -9.73
N LEU A 488 5.51 10.89 -10.91
CA LEU A 488 5.67 12.33 -11.05
C LEU A 488 4.49 13.10 -10.43
N LYS A 489 3.25 12.75 -10.79
CA LYS A 489 2.06 13.46 -10.28
C LYS A 489 1.83 13.27 -8.78
N GLU A 490 2.13 12.10 -8.24
CA GLU A 490 1.92 11.79 -6.82
C GLU A 490 2.74 12.71 -5.90
N ILE A 491 4.02 12.92 -6.22
CA ILE A 491 4.94 13.56 -5.28
C ILE A 491 5.32 15.00 -5.65
N SER A 492 5.22 15.39 -6.93
CA SER A 492 5.56 16.73 -7.38
C SER A 492 4.35 17.63 -7.64
N TYR A 493 3.14 17.02 -7.74
CA TYR A 493 1.87 17.68 -8.09
C TYR A 493 1.85 18.28 -9.50
N ILE A 494 2.79 17.92 -10.35
CA ILE A 494 2.77 18.26 -11.78
C ILE A 494 1.69 17.40 -12.44
N HIS A 495 0.82 18.04 -13.21
CA HIS A 495 -0.11 17.29 -14.05
C HIS A 495 0.68 16.50 -15.10
N SER A 496 0.49 15.20 -15.14
CA SER A 496 1.16 14.38 -16.14
C SER A 496 0.27 13.24 -16.65
N GLU A 497 0.41 12.93 -17.92
CA GLU A 497 -0.31 11.85 -18.59
C GLU A 497 0.62 10.98 -19.40
N ALA A 498 0.27 9.69 -19.54
CA ALA A 498 1.03 8.74 -20.33
C ALA A 498 0.19 8.23 -21.50
N TYR A 499 0.78 8.26 -22.70
CA TYR A 499 0.12 7.85 -23.93
C TYR A 499 0.94 6.81 -24.69
N ALA A 500 0.23 5.88 -25.32
CA ALA A 500 0.83 5.11 -26.39
C ALA A 500 1.21 6.09 -27.52
N SER A 501 2.51 6.15 -27.87
CA SER A 501 3.03 7.19 -28.79
C SER A 501 2.28 7.28 -30.13
N GLY A 502 1.76 6.17 -30.62
CA GLY A 502 0.96 6.15 -31.85
C GLY A 502 -0.40 6.84 -31.70
N GLU A 503 -0.94 6.85 -30.49
CA GLU A 503 -2.26 7.40 -30.19
C GLU A 503 -2.27 8.93 -30.08
N LEU A 504 -1.11 9.55 -29.87
CA LEU A 504 -0.98 11.02 -29.83
C LEU A 504 -1.67 11.71 -31.01
N LYS A 505 -1.57 11.12 -32.22
CA LYS A 505 -2.13 11.68 -33.47
C LYS A 505 -3.65 11.74 -33.49
N HIS A 506 -4.32 10.99 -32.62
CA HIS A 506 -5.76 10.84 -32.58
C HIS A 506 -6.45 11.84 -31.61
N GLY A 507 -5.70 12.87 -31.18
CA GLY A 507 -6.26 13.95 -30.33
C GLY A 507 -5.21 14.67 -29.52
N THR A 508 -4.52 13.96 -28.63
CA THR A 508 -3.65 14.53 -27.59
C THR A 508 -2.51 15.40 -28.11
N ILE A 509 -2.05 15.17 -29.35
CA ILE A 509 -0.98 15.98 -29.96
C ILE A 509 -1.37 17.47 -30.07
N SER A 510 -2.66 17.79 -30.01
CA SER A 510 -3.16 19.18 -29.98
C SER A 510 -2.72 19.96 -28.73
N LEU A 511 -2.30 19.26 -27.67
CA LEU A 511 -1.81 19.83 -26.41
C LEU A 511 -0.30 20.11 -26.45
N ILE A 512 0.38 19.66 -27.51
CA ILE A 512 1.83 19.88 -27.66
C ILE A 512 2.05 21.26 -28.29
N GLU A 513 2.64 22.16 -27.54
CA GLU A 513 3.01 23.51 -27.94
C GLU A 513 4.48 23.81 -27.60
N ASP A 514 4.95 25.02 -27.93
CA ASP A 514 6.33 25.42 -27.68
C ASP A 514 6.67 25.36 -26.18
N GLY A 515 7.70 24.61 -25.85
CA GLY A 515 8.15 24.40 -24.47
C GLY A 515 7.45 23.27 -23.70
N THR A 516 6.41 22.61 -24.25
CA THR A 516 5.79 21.44 -23.59
C THR A 516 6.83 20.35 -23.32
N LEU A 517 6.93 19.88 -22.07
CA LEU A 517 7.86 18.79 -21.74
C LEU A 517 7.24 17.44 -22.09
N VAL A 518 7.97 16.69 -22.92
CA VAL A 518 7.63 15.32 -23.29
C VAL A 518 8.74 14.37 -22.83
N ILE A 519 8.41 13.40 -22.00
CA ILE A 519 9.31 12.32 -21.58
C ILE A 519 9.06 11.12 -22.49
N ALA A 520 10.01 10.86 -23.40
CA ALA A 520 9.90 9.83 -24.40
C ALA A 520 10.70 8.58 -24.01
N LEU A 521 10.04 7.44 -23.92
CA LEU A 521 10.67 6.15 -23.64
C LEU A 521 10.94 5.43 -24.98
N GLY A 522 12.19 5.06 -25.18
CA GLY A 522 12.69 4.34 -26.36
C GLY A 522 13.69 3.27 -25.93
N THR A 523 13.29 2.43 -24.96
CA THR A 523 14.12 1.31 -24.47
C THR A 523 13.84 0.01 -25.21
N TYR A 524 12.62 -0.18 -25.71
CA TYR A 524 12.19 -1.39 -26.39
C TYR A 524 12.73 -1.45 -27.81
N THR A 525 13.86 -2.11 -28.01
CA THR A 525 14.62 -2.18 -29.25
C THR A 525 13.79 -2.48 -30.52
N PRO A 526 12.83 -3.43 -30.50
CA PRO A 526 12.06 -3.72 -31.73
C PRO A 526 11.21 -2.55 -32.24
N LEU A 527 10.96 -1.54 -31.42
CA LEU A 527 10.15 -0.36 -31.76
C LEU A 527 10.93 0.95 -31.62
N PHE A 528 12.27 0.90 -31.48
CA PHE A 528 13.12 2.07 -31.29
C PHE A 528 12.95 3.10 -32.42
N ASP A 529 13.02 2.69 -33.70
CA ASP A 529 12.84 3.59 -34.86
C ASP A 529 11.45 4.27 -34.83
N LYS A 530 10.43 3.58 -34.35
CA LYS A 530 9.08 4.16 -34.20
C LYS A 530 9.02 5.15 -33.06
N ALA A 531 9.73 4.89 -31.97
CA ALA A 531 9.85 5.83 -30.85
C ALA A 531 10.59 7.10 -31.30
N MET A 532 11.70 6.95 -32.05
CA MET A 532 12.43 8.06 -32.65
C MET A 532 11.57 8.91 -33.56
N SER A 533 10.72 8.29 -34.38
CA SER A 533 9.79 9.01 -35.27
C SER A 533 8.80 9.86 -34.47
N ASN A 534 8.32 9.35 -33.33
CA ASN A 534 7.43 10.11 -32.45
C ASN A 534 8.16 11.25 -31.71
N VAL A 535 9.41 11.07 -31.33
CA VAL A 535 10.25 12.14 -30.78
C VAL A 535 10.36 13.31 -31.80
N VAL A 536 10.70 13.02 -33.05
CA VAL A 536 10.75 14.04 -34.12
C VAL A 536 9.41 14.74 -34.31
N GLU A 537 8.32 13.99 -34.22
CA GLU A 537 6.97 14.49 -34.40
C GLU A 537 6.55 15.53 -33.36
N VAL A 538 6.86 15.26 -32.07
CA VAL A 538 6.55 16.21 -30.98
C VAL A 538 7.50 17.40 -30.99
N GLN A 539 8.77 17.19 -31.31
CA GLN A 539 9.76 18.27 -31.48
C GLN A 539 9.39 19.24 -32.61
N ALA A 540 8.81 18.74 -33.72
CA ALA A 540 8.33 19.58 -34.81
C ALA A 540 7.18 20.54 -34.37
N ARG A 541 6.61 20.36 -33.20
CA ARG A 541 5.57 21.20 -32.59
C ARG A 541 6.09 22.03 -31.41
N GLY A 542 7.41 22.06 -31.22
CA GLY A 542 8.04 22.86 -30.17
C GLY A 542 8.25 22.13 -28.83
N ALA A 543 7.92 20.84 -28.73
CA ALA A 543 8.15 20.09 -27.49
C ALA A 543 9.63 20.05 -27.08
N GLN A 544 9.89 20.23 -25.81
CA GLN A 544 11.17 19.88 -25.19
C GLN A 544 11.13 18.41 -24.81
N VAL A 545 12.07 17.63 -25.31
CA VAL A 545 12.08 16.18 -25.09
C VAL A 545 13.18 15.80 -24.12
N LEU A 546 12.80 15.07 -23.05
CA LEU A 546 13.64 14.23 -22.23
C LEU A 546 13.45 12.78 -22.70
N ALA A 547 14.53 12.05 -22.96
CA ALA A 547 14.41 10.66 -23.36
C ALA A 547 15.01 9.70 -22.32
N LEU A 548 14.42 8.49 -22.26
CA LEU A 548 14.98 7.32 -21.61
C LEU A 548 15.21 6.24 -22.65
N THR A 549 16.45 5.72 -22.73
CA THR A 549 16.81 4.67 -23.68
C THR A 549 17.85 3.70 -23.10
N THR A 550 18.22 2.67 -23.85
CA THR A 550 19.31 1.76 -23.47
C THR A 550 20.67 2.33 -23.85
N GLU A 551 21.75 1.84 -23.23
CA GLU A 551 23.14 2.23 -23.56
C GLU A 551 23.46 2.02 -25.04
N SER A 552 22.97 0.94 -25.64
CA SER A 552 23.18 0.65 -27.09
C SER A 552 22.54 1.69 -28.00
N HIS A 553 21.45 2.32 -27.60
CA HIS A 553 20.76 3.34 -28.39
C HIS A 553 21.08 4.79 -27.99
N ALA A 554 21.86 4.98 -26.92
CA ALA A 554 22.19 6.31 -26.37
C ALA A 554 22.82 7.25 -27.40
N GLY A 555 23.74 6.74 -28.24
CA GLY A 555 24.43 7.51 -29.26
C GLY A 555 23.52 8.04 -30.38
N GLU A 556 22.46 7.30 -30.72
CA GLU A 556 21.49 7.72 -31.74
C GLU A 556 20.44 8.67 -31.14
N MET A 557 19.88 8.34 -30.00
CA MET A 557 18.91 9.17 -29.28
C MET A 557 19.52 10.53 -28.92
N GLY A 558 20.74 10.54 -28.37
CA GLY A 558 21.43 11.74 -27.90
C GLY A 558 21.77 12.75 -29.00
N LYS A 559 21.82 12.34 -30.30
CA LYS A 559 21.95 13.28 -31.41
C LYS A 559 20.74 14.18 -31.62
N ARG A 560 19.58 13.78 -31.09
CA ARG A 560 18.31 14.47 -31.28
C ARG A 560 17.74 15.08 -30.00
N VAL A 561 18.09 14.50 -28.85
CA VAL A 561 17.49 14.87 -27.57
C VAL A 561 18.58 15.37 -26.61
N PRO A 562 18.47 16.62 -26.12
CA PRO A 562 19.51 17.20 -25.26
C PRO A 562 19.45 16.74 -23.80
N MET A 563 18.34 16.13 -23.39
CA MET A 563 18.16 15.55 -22.05
C MET A 563 17.98 14.05 -22.21
N LEU A 564 18.94 13.26 -21.74
CA LEU A 564 18.98 11.83 -21.95
C LEU A 564 19.30 11.09 -20.65
N MET A 565 18.47 10.13 -20.30
CA MET A 565 18.74 9.11 -19.27
C MET A 565 18.98 7.77 -19.96
N THR A 566 19.87 6.96 -19.42
CA THR A 566 20.20 5.65 -19.99
C THR A 566 20.09 4.54 -18.97
N ILE A 567 19.75 3.35 -19.46
CA ILE A 567 19.78 2.10 -18.71
C ILE A 567 20.69 1.08 -19.39
N PRO A 568 21.29 0.15 -18.63
CA PRO A 568 22.03 -0.97 -19.21
C PRO A 568 21.17 -1.81 -20.15
N ASP A 569 21.79 -2.39 -21.18
CA ASP A 569 21.12 -3.36 -22.05
C ASP A 569 20.78 -4.63 -21.26
N THR A 570 19.58 -5.16 -21.47
CA THR A 570 19.06 -6.38 -20.85
C THR A 570 18.07 -7.07 -21.79
N GLU A 571 17.53 -8.21 -21.35
CA GLU A 571 16.46 -8.90 -22.08
C GLU A 571 15.22 -7.99 -22.20
N GLU A 572 14.59 -7.97 -23.37
CA GLU A 572 13.47 -7.06 -23.69
C GLU A 572 12.37 -7.03 -22.61
N MET A 573 11.98 -8.21 -22.08
CA MET A 573 10.95 -8.33 -21.06
C MET A 573 11.39 -7.79 -19.68
N LEU A 574 12.67 -7.50 -19.49
CA LEU A 574 13.22 -6.94 -18.24
C LEU A 574 13.50 -5.42 -18.33
N LEU A 575 13.37 -4.81 -19.51
CA LEU A 575 13.60 -3.37 -19.70
C LEU A 575 12.77 -2.49 -18.76
N PRO A 576 11.47 -2.75 -18.52
CA PRO A 576 10.69 -1.97 -17.55
C PRO A 576 11.21 -2.07 -16.11
N GLN A 577 11.84 -3.19 -15.75
CA GLN A 577 12.43 -3.41 -14.44
C GLN A 577 13.60 -2.45 -14.17
N LEU A 578 14.41 -2.17 -15.18
CA LEU A 578 15.50 -1.19 -15.10
C LEU A 578 15.00 0.24 -15.33
N GLY A 579 14.11 0.42 -16.31
CA GLY A 579 13.64 1.74 -16.72
C GLY A 579 12.84 2.49 -15.67
N VAL A 580 12.23 1.78 -14.70
CA VAL A 580 11.49 2.43 -13.60
C VAL A 580 12.42 3.18 -12.65
N VAL A 581 13.66 2.72 -12.45
CA VAL A 581 14.60 3.31 -11.48
C VAL A 581 14.94 4.77 -11.82
N PRO A 582 15.39 5.12 -13.04
CA PRO A 582 15.65 6.52 -13.39
C PRO A 582 14.37 7.38 -13.41
N LEU A 583 13.19 6.82 -13.69
CA LEU A 583 11.93 7.56 -13.63
C LEU A 583 11.54 7.88 -12.20
N GLN A 584 11.78 6.97 -11.26
CA GLN A 584 11.57 7.21 -9.82
C GLN A 584 12.54 8.28 -9.29
N LEU A 585 13.83 8.21 -9.65
CA LEU A 585 14.82 9.22 -9.30
C LEU A 585 14.46 10.59 -9.87
N LEU A 586 14.06 10.65 -11.14
CA LEU A 586 13.62 11.89 -11.79
C LEU A 586 12.45 12.52 -11.04
N SER A 587 11.43 11.73 -10.74
CA SER A 587 10.25 12.20 -10.00
C SER A 587 10.62 12.68 -8.59
N TYR A 588 11.48 11.93 -7.89
CA TYR A 588 12.01 12.30 -6.58
C TYR A 588 12.72 13.66 -6.61
N TYR A 589 13.67 13.85 -7.52
CA TYR A 589 14.44 15.09 -7.60
C TYR A 589 13.60 16.27 -8.08
N ILE A 590 12.65 16.07 -8.99
CA ILE A 590 11.69 17.13 -9.36
C ILE A 590 10.87 17.57 -8.14
N ALA A 591 10.38 16.62 -7.34
CA ALA A 591 9.64 16.94 -6.12
C ALA A 591 10.51 17.65 -5.07
N LEU A 592 11.79 17.27 -4.94
CA LEU A 592 12.76 17.89 -4.08
C LEU A 592 13.00 19.35 -4.46
N GLU A 593 13.27 19.64 -5.74
CA GLU A 593 13.45 20.99 -6.26
C GLU A 593 12.20 21.88 -6.10
N ARG A 594 11.02 21.28 -6.10
CA ARG A 594 9.74 21.98 -5.85
C ARG A 594 9.45 22.18 -4.36
N GLY A 595 10.26 21.64 -3.45
CA GLY A 595 10.03 21.70 -2.01
C GLY A 595 8.77 20.94 -1.55
N CYS A 596 8.40 19.88 -2.27
CA CYS A 596 7.24 19.05 -1.93
C CYS A 596 7.55 18.08 -0.79
N ASP A 597 6.53 17.67 -0.04
CA ASP A 597 6.67 16.57 0.93
C ASP A 597 6.66 15.23 0.18
N ILE A 598 7.83 14.63 0.04
CA ILE A 598 8.05 13.46 -0.82
C ILE A 598 7.54 12.18 -0.16
N ASP A 599 7.79 12.01 1.14
CA ASP A 599 7.40 10.80 1.85
C ASP A 599 5.91 10.75 2.17
N LYS A 600 5.28 11.94 2.34
CA LYS A 600 3.88 12.09 2.72
C LYS A 600 3.22 13.16 1.82
N PRO A 601 3.06 12.89 0.52
CA PRO A 601 2.46 13.84 -0.40
C PRO A 601 1.00 14.13 -0.03
N ARG A 602 0.57 15.38 -0.27
CA ARG A 602 -0.79 15.83 0.07
C ARG A 602 -1.85 14.93 -0.58
N ASN A 603 -2.96 14.71 0.13
CA ASN A 603 -4.12 13.96 -0.34
C ASN A 603 -3.85 12.50 -0.74
N LEU A 604 -2.74 11.91 -0.29
CA LEU A 604 -2.40 10.51 -0.54
C LEU A 604 -2.14 9.76 0.77
N ALA A 605 -2.52 8.51 0.80
CA ALA A 605 -2.21 7.56 1.86
C ALA A 605 -1.55 6.31 1.27
N LYS A 606 -0.64 5.67 2.02
CA LYS A 606 0.12 4.49 1.54
C LYS A 606 -0.77 3.34 1.10
N SER A 607 -1.93 3.19 1.70
CA SER A 607 -2.85 2.09 1.42
C SER A 607 -4.29 2.57 1.61
N VAL A 608 -5.17 2.28 0.66
CA VAL A 608 -6.59 2.67 0.67
C VAL A 608 -7.41 1.48 1.17
N THR A 609 -7.99 1.62 2.37
CA THR A 609 -8.80 0.60 3.05
C THR A 609 -10.25 1.02 3.26
N VAL A 610 -10.68 2.02 2.54
CA VAL A 610 -12.06 2.53 2.49
C VAL A 610 -12.43 2.76 1.02
N GLU A 611 -13.72 2.64 0.72
CA GLU A 611 -14.28 3.01 -0.58
C GLU A 611 -14.48 4.52 -0.69
#